data_84759c2a83243ea5fd1967925f712f09
#
_entry.id   84759c2a83243ea5fd1967925f712f09
#
_cell.length_a   1.000
_cell.length_b   1.000
_cell.length_c   1.000
_cell.angle_alpha   90.00
_cell.angle_beta   90.00
_cell.angle_gamma   90.00
#
_symmetry.space_group_name_H-M   'P 1'
#
loop_
_entity.id
_entity.type
_entity.pdbx_description
1 polymer ?
#
loop_
_entity_poly.entity_id
_entity_poly.type
_entity_poly.pdbx_seq_one_letter_code
_entity_poly.pdbx_strand_id
1 'polypeptide(L)'
;MASKESSTRPQIPAVDAATRQEIEGIARLAKEQAASVLKKIPALGPVAWLMMASATTRHTLLSELEWRVMPALVLDQAKLYMRDDSPVGFVSWARLSDAAAQRYRQAPHHLAAADWKSGEQVWLVDVLAPFGGHASTSACAFPDGSSW
;
A
#
# COMPACT_ATOMS: atom_id res chain seq x y z
N MET A 1 -4.27 45.60 52.01
CA MET A 1 -3.82 44.17 52.08
C MET A 1 -3.89 43.63 50.66
N ALA A 2 -2.77 43.53 50.00
CA ALA A 2 -2.68 43.02 48.63
C ALA A 2 -2.31 41.53 48.68
N SER A 3 -3.27 40.67 48.33
CA SER A 3 -3.03 39.20 48.19
C SER A 3 -2.32 38.96 46.88
N LYS A 4 -1.11 38.49 46.98
CA LYS A 4 -0.25 38.08 45.89
C LYS A 4 -0.69 36.66 45.46
N GLU A 5 -1.52 36.55 44.41
CA GLU A 5 -1.78 35.28 43.78
C GLU A 5 -0.54 34.85 42.98
N SER A 6 0.12 33.83 43.51
CA SER A 6 1.24 33.17 42.86
C SER A 6 0.67 32.27 41.77
N SER A 7 0.67 32.73 40.52
CA SER A 7 0.33 31.90 39.35
C SER A 7 1.44 30.92 39.11
N THR A 8 1.25 29.69 39.62
CA THR A 8 2.13 28.58 39.34
C THR A 8 1.82 28.05 37.92
N ARG A 9 2.58 28.55 36.94
CA ARG A 9 2.57 28.02 35.59
C ARG A 9 3.06 26.55 35.63
N PRO A 10 2.33 25.57 35.09
CA PRO A 10 2.82 24.20 35.06
C PRO A 10 4.10 24.15 34.20
N GLN A 11 5.20 23.79 34.82
CA GLN A 11 6.45 23.52 34.11
C GLN A 11 6.30 22.19 33.36
N ILE A 12 6.25 22.27 32.04
CA ILE A 12 6.38 21.09 31.17
C ILE A 12 7.80 20.56 31.38
N PRO A 13 7.97 19.30 31.78
CA PRO A 13 9.32 18.75 31.96
C PRO A 13 10.09 18.87 30.65
N ALA A 14 11.32 19.37 30.75
CA ALA A 14 12.21 19.47 29.60
C ALA A 14 12.45 18.05 29.06
N VAL A 15 12.03 17.80 27.82
CA VAL A 15 12.31 16.54 27.12
C VAL A 15 13.83 16.40 27.03
N ASP A 16 14.36 15.28 27.52
CA ASP A 16 15.80 15.03 27.51
C ASP A 16 16.32 14.86 26.08
N ALA A 17 17.64 14.95 25.89
CA ALA A 17 18.26 14.89 24.57
C ALA A 17 18.02 13.53 23.86
N ALA A 18 17.95 12.43 24.61
CA ALA A 18 17.71 11.09 24.06
C ALA A 18 16.27 10.97 23.51
N THR A 19 15.27 11.39 24.30
CA THR A 19 13.87 11.41 23.86
C THR A 19 13.66 12.32 22.65
N ARG A 20 14.36 13.45 22.59
CA ARG A 20 14.30 14.36 21.45
C ARG A 20 14.85 13.71 20.17
N GLN A 21 15.97 13.00 20.24
CA GLN A 21 16.55 12.25 19.12
C GLN A 21 15.62 11.12 18.64
N GLU A 22 14.97 10.41 19.54
CA GLU A 22 13.99 9.38 19.20
C GLU A 22 12.79 9.97 18.45
N ILE A 23 12.25 11.09 18.93
CA ILE A 23 11.13 11.80 18.29
C ILE A 23 11.54 12.28 16.90
N GLU A 24 12.72 12.86 16.74
CA GLU A 24 13.24 13.30 15.43
C GLU A 24 13.43 12.12 14.48
N GLY A 25 13.92 10.97 14.98
CA GLY A 25 14.04 9.74 14.22
C GLY A 25 12.69 9.22 13.70
N ILE A 26 11.69 9.17 14.57
CA ILE A 26 10.33 8.75 14.23
C ILE A 26 9.70 9.72 13.21
N ALA A 27 9.85 11.02 13.42
CA ALA A 27 9.33 12.04 12.51
C ALA A 27 9.96 11.95 11.11
N ARG A 28 11.26 11.66 11.02
CA ARG A 28 11.95 11.44 9.73
C ARG A 28 11.41 10.21 9.01
N LEU A 29 11.28 9.08 9.70
CA LEU A 29 10.72 7.85 9.12
C LEU A 29 9.30 8.05 8.63
N ALA A 30 8.45 8.72 9.40
CA ALA A 30 7.08 9.03 9.01
C ALA A 30 7.04 9.92 7.75
N LYS A 31 7.93 10.89 7.66
CA LYS A 31 8.06 11.77 6.47
C LYS A 31 8.52 11.01 5.24
N GLU A 32 9.49 10.11 5.39
CA GLU A 32 9.97 9.26 4.29
C GLU A 32 8.88 8.32 3.78
N GLN A 33 8.12 7.71 4.69
CA GLN A 33 6.98 6.86 4.34
C GLN A 33 5.88 7.65 3.62
N ALA A 34 5.52 8.82 4.14
CA ALA A 34 4.54 9.69 3.49
C ALA A 34 4.99 10.11 2.08
N ALA A 35 6.26 10.46 1.91
CA ALA A 35 6.82 10.82 0.61
C ALA A 35 6.80 9.63 -0.38
N SER A 36 7.03 8.40 0.10
CA SER A 36 6.92 7.19 -0.71
C SER A 36 5.49 6.96 -1.20
N VAL A 37 4.51 7.10 -0.31
CA VAL A 37 3.08 7.00 -0.66
C VAL A 37 2.69 8.06 -1.70
N LEU A 38 3.07 9.33 -1.47
CA LEU A 38 2.74 10.43 -2.38
C LEU A 38 3.29 10.21 -3.80
N LYS A 39 4.46 9.60 -3.95
CA LYS A 39 5.03 9.24 -5.27
C LYS A 39 4.19 8.22 -6.03
N LYS A 40 3.41 7.40 -5.34
CA LYS A 40 2.59 6.33 -5.94
C LYS A 40 1.15 6.77 -6.24
N ILE A 41 0.70 7.90 -5.69
CA ILE A 41 -0.66 8.44 -5.93
C ILE A 41 -0.98 8.61 -7.43
N PRO A 42 -0.08 9.08 -8.30
CA PRO A 42 -0.39 9.19 -9.73
C PRO A 42 -0.76 7.86 -10.40
N ALA A 43 -0.25 6.73 -9.89
CA ALA A 43 -0.60 5.41 -10.40
C ALA A 43 -2.00 4.95 -9.94
N LEU A 44 -2.51 5.50 -8.85
CA LEU A 44 -3.80 5.13 -8.29
C LEU A 44 -4.97 5.47 -9.22
N GLY A 45 -4.93 6.60 -9.92
CA GLY A 45 -5.95 7.02 -10.87
C GLY A 45 -6.17 6.01 -12.00
N PRO A 46 -5.13 5.64 -12.76
CA PRO A 46 -5.21 4.59 -13.79
C PRO A 46 -5.70 3.24 -13.26
N VAL A 47 -5.26 2.82 -12.05
CA VAL A 47 -5.73 1.58 -11.44
C VAL A 47 -7.21 1.66 -11.09
N ALA A 48 -7.66 2.74 -10.46
CA ALA A 48 -9.07 2.97 -10.14
C ALA A 48 -9.93 2.97 -11.42
N TRP A 49 -9.46 3.57 -12.51
CA TRP A 49 -10.11 3.54 -13.81
C TRP A 49 -10.31 2.10 -14.31
N LEU A 50 -9.28 1.26 -14.26
CA LEU A 50 -9.35 -0.15 -14.65
C LEU A 50 -10.33 -0.93 -13.74
N MET A 51 -10.34 -0.66 -12.45
CA MET A 51 -11.28 -1.26 -11.51
C MET A 51 -12.73 -0.89 -11.82
N MET A 52 -13.01 0.35 -12.18
CA MET A 52 -14.34 0.81 -12.59
C MET A 52 -14.81 0.14 -13.88
N ALA A 53 -13.90 -0.12 -14.81
CA ALA A 53 -14.18 -0.79 -16.07
C ALA A 53 -14.34 -2.31 -15.94
N SER A 54 -13.81 -2.90 -14.87
CA SER A 54 -13.86 -4.34 -14.62
C SER A 54 -15.17 -4.74 -13.91
N ALA A 55 -15.86 -5.74 -14.42
CA ALA A 55 -17.12 -6.23 -13.85
C ALA A 55 -16.96 -6.76 -12.41
N THR A 56 -15.80 -7.31 -12.10
CA THR A 56 -15.51 -7.92 -10.79
C THR A 56 -15.15 -6.91 -9.71
N THR A 57 -14.63 -5.73 -10.08
CA THR A 57 -14.11 -4.76 -9.13
C THR A 57 -14.83 -3.41 -9.13
N ARG A 58 -15.76 -3.19 -10.06
CA ARG A 58 -16.49 -1.91 -10.20
C ARG A 58 -17.28 -1.47 -8.97
N HIS A 59 -17.61 -2.41 -8.09
CA HIS A 59 -18.34 -2.16 -6.85
C HIS A 59 -17.44 -2.13 -5.61
N THR A 60 -16.12 -2.18 -5.79
CA THR A 60 -15.14 -2.05 -4.71
C THR A 60 -15.27 -0.68 -4.04
N LEU A 61 -15.33 -0.66 -2.72
CA LEU A 61 -15.38 0.58 -1.97
C LEU A 61 -14.03 1.31 -2.06
N LEU A 62 -14.07 2.63 -2.08
CA LEU A 62 -12.85 3.45 -2.13
C LEU A 62 -11.91 3.15 -0.94
N SER A 63 -12.47 2.85 0.23
CA SER A 63 -11.71 2.46 1.42
C SER A 63 -10.93 1.14 1.26
N GLU A 64 -11.37 0.26 0.37
CA GLU A 64 -10.66 -0.99 0.11
C GLU A 64 -9.35 -0.80 -0.66
N LEU A 65 -9.20 0.33 -1.36
CA LEU A 65 -7.95 0.65 -2.05
C LEU A 65 -6.77 0.77 -1.08
N GLU A 66 -7.02 1.15 0.16
CA GLU A 66 -6.01 1.29 1.20
C GLU A 66 -5.28 -0.04 1.48
N TRP A 67 -6.00 -1.14 1.57
CA TRP A 67 -5.39 -2.43 1.85
C TRP A 67 -5.08 -3.25 0.59
N ARG A 68 -5.79 -3.01 -0.51
CA ARG A 68 -5.78 -3.85 -1.72
C ARG A 68 -4.82 -3.33 -2.78
N VAL A 69 -4.76 -2.02 -3.00
CA VAL A 69 -3.99 -1.40 -4.08
C VAL A 69 -2.76 -0.67 -3.56
N MET A 70 -2.93 0.16 -2.53
CA MET A 70 -1.85 1.01 -2.04
C MET A 70 -0.63 0.24 -1.57
N PRO A 71 -0.73 -0.86 -0.80
CA PRO A 71 0.46 -1.61 -0.39
C PRO A 71 1.23 -2.19 -1.58
N ALA A 72 0.52 -2.71 -2.59
CA ALA A 72 1.16 -3.23 -3.79
C ALA A 72 1.95 -2.15 -4.54
N LEU A 73 1.40 -0.94 -4.66
CA LEU A 73 2.09 0.19 -5.29
C LEU A 73 3.29 0.66 -4.48
N VAL A 74 3.15 0.79 -3.16
CA VAL A 74 4.23 1.27 -2.27
C VAL A 74 5.39 0.28 -2.21
N LEU A 75 5.10 -1.02 -2.22
CA LEU A 75 6.09 -2.10 -2.14
C LEU A 75 6.67 -2.48 -3.51
N ASP A 76 6.26 -1.82 -4.60
CA ASP A 76 6.62 -2.20 -5.97
C ASP A 76 6.22 -3.65 -6.31
N GLN A 77 5.11 -4.11 -5.75
CA GLN A 77 4.50 -5.42 -5.98
C GLN A 77 3.28 -5.30 -6.91
N ALA A 78 3.36 -4.40 -7.86
CA ALA A 78 2.33 -4.20 -8.87
C ALA A 78 2.93 -3.77 -10.19
N LYS A 79 2.22 -4.06 -11.28
CA LYS A 79 2.56 -3.61 -12.62
C LYS A 79 1.33 -3.05 -13.32
N LEU A 80 1.45 -1.82 -13.78
CA LEU A 80 0.46 -1.14 -14.60
C LEU A 80 0.89 -1.21 -16.07
N TYR A 81 0.01 -1.72 -16.92
CA TYR A 81 0.25 -1.80 -18.36
C TYR A 81 -0.46 -0.65 -19.04
N MET A 82 0.30 0.08 -19.86
CA MET A 82 -0.19 1.19 -20.65
C MET A 82 -0.09 0.84 -22.14
N ARG A 83 -1.06 1.27 -22.91
CA ARG A 83 -1.00 1.29 -24.38
C ARG A 83 -1.21 2.72 -24.80
N ASP A 84 -0.19 3.31 -25.43
CA ASP A 84 -0.12 4.75 -25.62
C ASP A 84 -0.32 5.42 -24.24
N ASP A 85 -1.20 6.37 -24.07
CA ASP A 85 -1.50 7.04 -22.80
C ASP A 85 -2.68 6.42 -22.03
N SER A 86 -3.14 5.24 -22.43
CA SER A 86 -4.33 4.59 -21.86
C SER A 86 -3.95 3.38 -21.01
N PRO A 87 -4.45 3.27 -19.75
CA PRO A 87 -4.27 2.09 -18.95
C PRO A 87 -5.08 0.92 -19.52
N VAL A 88 -4.42 -0.21 -19.74
CA VAL A 88 -5.05 -1.41 -20.34
C VAL A 88 -5.04 -2.62 -19.40
N GLY A 89 -4.18 -2.64 -18.41
CA GLY A 89 -4.11 -3.75 -17.48
C GLY A 89 -3.35 -3.40 -16.20
N PHE A 90 -3.66 -4.12 -15.14
CA PHE A 90 -2.99 -4.00 -13.86
C PHE A 90 -2.89 -5.37 -13.22
N VAL A 91 -1.74 -5.68 -12.67
CA VAL A 91 -1.47 -6.90 -11.91
C VAL A 91 -0.82 -6.52 -10.61
N SER A 92 -1.29 -7.07 -9.50
CA SER A 92 -0.65 -6.96 -8.20
C SER A 92 -0.44 -8.32 -7.57
N TRP A 93 0.62 -8.43 -6.77
CA TRP A 93 0.98 -9.65 -6.05
C TRP A 93 1.47 -9.34 -4.66
N ALA A 94 1.32 -10.29 -3.76
CA ALA A 94 1.84 -10.22 -2.40
C ALA A 94 2.82 -11.38 -2.17
N ARG A 95 3.82 -11.17 -1.33
CA ARG A 95 4.76 -12.22 -0.87
C ARG A 95 4.35 -12.63 0.53
N LEU A 96 3.69 -13.76 0.65
CA LEU A 96 3.04 -14.21 1.87
C LEU A 96 3.84 -15.29 2.58
N SER A 97 3.82 -15.26 3.91
CA SER A 97 4.17 -16.40 4.74
C SER A 97 3.08 -17.46 4.70
N ASP A 98 3.38 -18.68 5.13
CA ASP A 98 2.39 -19.77 5.21
C ASP A 98 1.17 -19.37 6.02
N ALA A 99 1.37 -18.71 7.16
CA ALA A 99 0.29 -18.24 8.02
C ALA A 99 -0.57 -17.17 7.34
N ALA A 100 0.05 -16.20 6.65
CA ALA A 100 -0.66 -15.17 5.90
C ALA A 100 -1.43 -15.76 4.72
N ALA A 101 -0.82 -16.71 4.00
CA ALA A 101 -1.46 -17.39 2.88
C ALA A 101 -2.69 -18.20 3.34
N GLN A 102 -2.61 -18.89 4.47
CA GLN A 102 -3.77 -19.60 5.03
C GLN A 102 -4.90 -18.65 5.41
N ARG A 103 -4.60 -17.51 6.03
CA ARG A 103 -5.62 -16.50 6.34
C ARG A 103 -6.25 -15.92 5.07
N TYR A 104 -5.44 -15.61 4.07
CA TYR A 104 -5.92 -15.04 2.81
C TYR A 104 -6.84 -15.98 2.02
N ARG A 105 -6.66 -17.29 2.13
CA ARG A 105 -7.56 -18.29 1.52
C ARG A 105 -8.96 -18.28 2.10
N GLN A 106 -9.12 -17.79 3.32
CA GLN A 106 -10.40 -17.73 4.00
C GLN A 106 -11.08 -16.38 3.73
N ALA A 107 -12.40 -16.41 3.52
CA ALA A 107 -13.16 -15.17 3.43
C ALA A 107 -13.02 -14.37 4.75
N PRO A 108 -12.87 -13.04 4.67
CA PRO A 108 -13.11 -12.14 3.54
C PRO A 108 -11.92 -11.90 2.59
N HIS A 109 -10.90 -12.74 2.54
CA HIS A 109 -9.73 -12.60 1.64
C HIS A 109 -9.01 -11.25 1.79
N HIS A 110 -8.78 -10.84 3.00
CA HIS A 110 -8.15 -9.57 3.35
C HIS A 110 -6.69 -9.76 3.75
N LEU A 111 -5.83 -8.83 3.34
CA LEU A 111 -4.42 -8.75 3.72
C LEU A 111 -4.18 -7.52 4.60
N ALA A 112 -3.55 -7.73 5.75
CA ALA A 112 -3.02 -6.63 6.53
C ALA A 112 -1.76 -6.07 5.85
N ALA A 113 -1.41 -4.82 6.13
CA ALA A 113 -0.22 -4.19 5.53
C ALA A 113 1.07 -5.00 5.76
N ALA A 114 1.23 -5.62 6.93
CA ALA A 114 2.37 -6.46 7.27
C ALA A 114 2.41 -7.79 6.49
N ASP A 115 1.26 -8.26 5.97
CA ASP A 115 1.19 -9.54 5.24
C ASP A 115 1.83 -9.45 3.85
N TRP A 116 1.77 -8.29 3.20
CA TRP A 116 2.19 -8.08 1.81
C TRP A 116 3.64 -8.49 1.52
N LYS A 117 4.51 -8.44 2.51
CA LYS A 117 5.92 -8.81 2.42
C LYS A 117 6.31 -9.73 3.59
N SER A 118 5.46 -10.68 3.95
CA SER A 118 5.64 -11.52 5.12
C SER A 118 6.41 -12.83 4.84
N GLY A 119 6.61 -13.21 3.59
CA GLY A 119 7.25 -14.48 3.24
C GLY A 119 7.65 -14.57 1.77
N GLU A 120 7.84 -15.81 1.30
CA GLU A 120 8.35 -16.09 -0.04
C GLU A 120 7.28 -16.59 -1.02
N GLN A 121 6.09 -16.91 -0.55
CA GLN A 121 5.02 -17.36 -1.44
C GLN A 121 4.41 -16.20 -2.21
N VAL A 122 4.52 -16.21 -3.52
CA VAL A 122 3.93 -15.20 -4.41
C VAL A 122 2.47 -15.52 -4.66
N TRP A 123 1.59 -14.58 -4.32
CA TRP A 123 0.15 -14.66 -4.51
C TRP A 123 -0.34 -13.51 -5.36
N LEU A 124 -1.06 -13.81 -6.44
CA LEU A 124 -1.77 -12.78 -7.20
C LEU A 124 -2.94 -12.25 -6.38
N VAL A 125 -2.99 -10.94 -6.20
CA VAL A 125 -4.06 -10.25 -5.47
C VAL A 125 -5.10 -9.70 -6.45
N ASP A 126 -4.64 -8.97 -7.47
CA ASP A 126 -5.50 -8.43 -8.52
C ASP A 126 -4.91 -8.68 -9.90
N VAL A 127 -5.80 -9.03 -10.84
CA VAL A 127 -5.52 -9.06 -12.27
C VAL A 127 -6.66 -8.35 -12.98
N LEU A 128 -6.41 -7.18 -13.51
CA LEU A 128 -7.38 -6.34 -14.20
C LEU A 128 -6.99 -6.20 -15.67
N ALA A 129 -7.85 -6.67 -16.57
CA ALA A 129 -7.72 -6.50 -18.03
C ALA A 129 -9.11 -6.33 -18.64
N PRO A 130 -9.85 -5.25 -18.31
CA PRO A 130 -11.26 -5.10 -18.66
C PRO A 130 -11.54 -4.97 -20.17
N PHE A 131 -10.52 -4.60 -20.96
CA PHE A 131 -10.68 -4.34 -22.40
C PHE A 131 -10.29 -5.53 -23.29
N GLY A 132 -10.09 -6.71 -22.69
CA GLY A 132 -9.79 -7.93 -23.43
C GLY A 132 -8.39 -7.91 -24.05
N GLY A 133 -7.47 -8.61 -23.46
CA GLY A 133 -6.09 -8.75 -23.92
C GLY A 133 -5.54 -10.10 -23.51
N HIS A 134 -6.30 -11.16 -23.75
CA HIS A 134 -5.85 -12.53 -23.43
C HIS A 134 -4.62 -12.99 -24.24
N ALA A 135 -4.19 -12.18 -25.21
CA ALA A 135 -3.06 -12.52 -26.08
C ALA A 135 -1.67 -12.15 -25.54
N SER A 136 -1.58 -11.47 -24.41
CA SER A 136 -0.28 -10.96 -23.88
C SER A 136 0.02 -11.35 -22.45
N THR A 137 -0.77 -12.20 -21.83
CA THR A 137 -0.50 -12.69 -20.46
C THR A 137 0.70 -13.65 -20.40
N SER A 138 1.19 -14.11 -21.57
CA SER A 138 2.42 -14.90 -21.67
C SER A 138 3.71 -14.14 -21.40
N ALA A 139 3.64 -12.80 -21.25
CA ALA A 139 4.80 -11.96 -20.97
C ALA A 139 4.83 -11.42 -19.53
N CYS A 140 4.02 -11.96 -18.63
CA CYS A 140 4.21 -11.72 -17.20
C CYS A 140 5.35 -12.58 -16.67
N ALA A 141 6.57 -12.31 -17.15
CA ALA A 141 7.76 -12.75 -16.44
C ALA A 141 7.80 -11.97 -15.13
N PHE A 142 7.73 -12.69 -14.03
CA PHE A 142 8.05 -12.10 -12.73
C PHE A 142 9.48 -11.55 -12.77
N PRO A 143 9.80 -10.48 -12.05
CA PRO A 143 11.14 -9.91 -12.03
C PRO A 143 12.24 -10.87 -11.58
N ASP A 144 11.89 -12.05 -11.07
CA ASP A 144 12.80 -13.13 -10.69
C ASP A 144 12.98 -14.23 -11.76
N GLY A 145 12.40 -14.05 -12.95
CA GLY A 145 12.58 -14.98 -14.06
C GLY A 145 11.81 -16.30 -13.97
N SER A 146 10.89 -16.45 -13.01
CA SER A 146 10.01 -17.61 -12.96
C SER A 146 8.83 -17.43 -13.92
N SER A 147 8.72 -18.33 -14.89
CA SER A 147 7.57 -18.48 -15.78
C SER A 147 6.68 -19.61 -15.29
N TRP A 148 5.39 -19.41 -15.32
CA TRP A 148 4.38 -20.44 -15.15
C TRP A 148 4.08 -21.13 -16.48
#